data_7d0fd2eea844f6a2f1f70a50f284f484
#
_entry.id   7d0fd2eea844f6a2f1f70a50f284f484
#
_cell.length_a   1.000
_cell.length_b   1.000
_cell.length_c   1.000
_cell.angle_alpha   90.00
_cell.angle_beta   90.00
_cell.angle_gamma   90.00
#
_symmetry.space_group_name_H-M   'P 1'
#
loop_
_entity.id
_entity.type
_entity.pdbx_description
1 polymer ?
#
loop_
_entity_poly.entity_id
_entity_poly.type
_entity_poly.pdbx_seq_one_letter_code
_entity_poly.pdbx_strand_id
1 'polypeptide(L)'
;MVIAKGAGSVTTVAERVKPESVYSRFVAFREGLGVEVLPASGGTSSAFAVLAQRLQAGKLACLVCDRDVTGGGMEVEFFGEKARMMGGPAALAVQTGAALMPVILWFEGDHWGAHVHAEIPVPAEGDSKQQAAAMMQQVARLFEAGIRAHPQDWHMLQCVFAADLDPARLAAAESAAGTGRSEGGS
;
A
#
# COMPACT_ATOMS: atom_id res chain seq x y z
N MET A 1 13.33 7.28 5.23
CA MET A 1 12.60 7.99 4.15
C MET A 1 13.55 9.01 3.54
N VAL A 2 13.98 8.81 2.30
CA VAL A 2 14.88 9.73 1.59
C VAL A 2 14.01 10.66 0.76
N ILE A 3 13.90 11.92 1.16
CA ILE A 3 13.34 12.96 0.30
C ILE A 3 14.49 13.42 -0.59
N ALA A 4 14.53 12.95 -1.85
CA ALA A 4 15.51 13.43 -2.80
C ALA A 4 15.30 14.94 -3.02
N LYS A 5 16.36 15.73 -2.90
CA LYS A 5 16.34 17.15 -3.31
C LYS A 5 15.93 17.22 -4.77
N GLY A 6 14.73 17.73 -5.06
CA GLY A 6 14.19 17.86 -6.42
C GLY A 6 13.00 16.95 -6.77
N ALA A 7 12.74 15.87 -6.03
CA ALA A 7 11.43 15.23 -6.08
C ALA A 7 10.45 16.13 -5.30
N GLY A 8 9.36 16.57 -5.91
CA GLY A 8 8.34 17.37 -5.25
C GLY A 8 7.87 16.79 -3.91
N SER A 9 6.83 17.33 -3.30
CA SER A 9 6.29 16.83 -2.03
C SER A 9 5.92 15.33 -2.14
N VAL A 10 6.32 14.56 -1.15
CA VAL A 10 5.91 13.16 -0.98
C VAL A 10 4.57 13.14 -0.27
N THR A 11 3.61 12.34 -0.77
CA THR A 11 2.33 12.11 -0.12
C THR A 11 2.29 10.68 0.43
N THR A 12 1.81 10.50 1.65
CA THR A 12 1.60 9.18 2.27
C THR A 12 0.22 9.07 2.90
N VAL A 13 -0.18 7.85 3.22
CA VAL A 13 -1.41 7.56 3.97
C VAL A 13 -1.02 7.03 5.35
N ALA A 14 -1.67 7.52 6.38
CA ALA A 14 -1.47 7.07 7.75
C ALA A 14 -2.77 6.56 8.36
N GLU A 15 -2.69 5.43 9.04
CA GLU A 15 -3.76 4.92 9.88
C GLU A 15 -3.97 5.86 11.08
N ARG A 16 -5.23 6.13 11.40
CA ARG A 16 -5.59 7.01 12.51
C ARG A 16 -5.50 6.27 13.83
N VAL A 17 -4.31 6.27 14.42
CA VAL A 17 -4.05 5.61 15.70
C VAL A 17 -4.68 6.37 16.87
N LYS A 18 -5.02 5.64 17.92
CA LYS A 18 -5.51 6.21 19.19
C LYS A 18 -4.42 6.20 20.26
N PRO A 19 -4.38 7.18 21.17
CA PRO A 19 -5.24 8.38 21.23
C PRO A 19 -4.89 9.38 20.13
N GLU A 20 -5.83 10.29 19.81
CA GLU A 20 -5.70 11.29 18.73
C GLU A 20 -4.45 12.17 18.89
N SER A 21 -4.01 12.44 20.12
CA SER A 21 -2.78 13.19 20.40
C SER A 21 -1.52 12.50 19.85
N VAL A 22 -1.48 11.18 19.80
CA VAL A 22 -0.37 10.42 19.20
C VAL A 22 -0.42 10.57 17.68
N TYR A 23 -1.60 10.38 17.10
CA TYR A 23 -1.80 10.58 15.65
C TYR A 23 -1.36 11.98 15.21
N SER A 24 -1.85 13.03 15.89
CA SER A 24 -1.51 14.42 15.56
C SER A 24 -0.01 14.69 15.65
N ARG A 25 0.69 14.12 16.62
CA ARG A 25 2.14 14.25 16.74
C ARG A 25 2.88 13.55 15.60
N PHE A 26 2.44 12.37 15.19
CA PHE A 26 3.00 11.66 14.03
C PHE A 26 2.80 12.43 12.72
N VAL A 27 1.60 13.00 12.53
CA VAL A 27 1.30 13.83 11.36
C VAL A 27 2.20 15.05 11.35
N ALA A 28 2.22 15.84 12.43
CA ALA A 28 3.02 17.05 12.55
C ALA A 28 4.53 16.78 12.33
N PHE A 29 5.06 15.66 12.84
CA PHE A 29 6.44 15.27 12.60
C PHE A 29 6.73 15.05 11.11
N ARG A 30 5.88 14.30 10.40
CA ARG A 30 6.04 14.03 8.96
C ARG A 30 5.87 15.28 8.11
N GLU A 31 4.88 16.10 8.45
CA GLU A 31 4.64 17.38 7.76
C GLU A 31 5.81 18.35 7.96
N GLY A 32 6.42 18.35 9.15
CA GLY A 32 7.66 19.08 9.41
C GLY A 32 8.85 18.63 8.55
N LEU A 33 8.80 17.41 8.01
CA LEU A 33 9.76 16.89 7.02
C LEU A 33 9.34 17.15 5.56
N GLY A 34 8.24 17.87 5.32
CA GLY A 34 7.72 18.13 3.98
C GLY A 34 6.92 17.00 3.36
N VAL A 35 6.41 16.05 4.18
CA VAL A 35 5.56 14.95 3.73
C VAL A 35 4.10 15.29 3.95
N GLU A 36 3.28 15.26 2.91
CA GLU A 36 1.83 15.36 3.01
C GLU A 36 1.26 14.05 3.56
N VAL A 37 0.52 14.09 4.66
CA VAL A 37 -0.07 12.92 5.30
C VAL A 37 -1.59 12.92 5.15
N LEU A 38 -2.11 11.91 4.46
CA LEU A 38 -3.55 11.70 4.30
C LEU A 38 -4.04 10.68 5.34
N PRO A 39 -5.19 10.89 5.99
CA PRO A 39 -5.77 9.88 6.87
C PRO A 39 -6.33 8.72 6.04
N ALA A 40 -6.11 7.48 6.48
CA ALA A 40 -6.66 6.29 5.85
C ALA A 40 -8.20 6.22 5.95
N SER A 41 -8.78 6.86 6.97
CA SER A 41 -10.23 6.92 7.21
C SER A 41 -10.62 8.23 7.87
N GLY A 42 -11.89 8.64 7.72
CA GLY A 42 -12.43 9.84 8.38
C GLY A 42 -11.96 11.17 7.80
N GLY A 43 -11.39 11.17 6.60
CA GLY A 43 -11.05 12.39 5.85
C GLY A 43 -12.26 12.96 5.10
N THR A 44 -12.16 14.22 4.68
CA THR A 44 -13.18 14.91 3.86
C THR A 44 -13.23 14.43 2.42
N SER A 45 -12.16 13.80 1.94
CA SER A 45 -12.03 13.24 0.59
C SER A 45 -11.42 11.84 0.68
N SER A 46 -11.70 11.00 -0.32
CA SER A 46 -11.04 9.71 -0.43
C SER A 46 -9.53 9.89 -0.59
N ALA A 47 -8.74 9.28 0.29
CA ALA A 47 -7.27 9.29 0.20
C ALA A 47 -6.80 8.79 -1.18
N PHE A 48 -7.48 7.80 -1.75
CA PHE A 48 -7.19 7.27 -3.08
C PHE A 48 -7.34 8.35 -4.17
N ALA A 49 -8.43 9.13 -4.16
CA ALA A 49 -8.64 10.19 -5.15
C ALA A 49 -7.58 11.30 -5.04
N VAL A 50 -7.21 11.68 -3.81
CA VAL A 50 -6.15 12.66 -3.59
C VAL A 50 -4.80 12.13 -4.07
N LEU A 51 -4.46 10.88 -3.78
CA LEU A 51 -3.23 10.24 -4.27
C LEU A 51 -3.18 10.23 -5.80
N ALA A 52 -4.28 9.86 -6.47
CA ALA A 52 -4.37 9.88 -7.93
C ALA A 52 -4.07 11.28 -8.49
N GLN A 53 -4.67 12.34 -7.91
CA GLN A 53 -4.36 13.72 -8.31
C GLN A 53 -2.90 14.10 -8.09
N ARG A 54 -2.28 13.66 -6.99
CA ARG A 54 -0.86 13.92 -6.71
C ARG A 54 0.04 13.24 -7.73
N LEU A 55 -0.23 11.97 -8.06
CA LEU A 55 0.52 11.22 -9.07
C LEU A 55 0.38 11.83 -10.46
N GLN A 56 -0.84 12.23 -10.87
CA GLN A 56 -1.08 12.93 -12.14
C GLN A 56 -0.36 14.28 -12.21
N ALA A 57 -0.15 14.94 -11.07
CA ALA A 57 0.64 16.17 -10.97
C ALA A 57 2.16 15.92 -10.90
N GLY A 58 2.64 14.69 -11.16
CA GLY A 58 4.05 14.33 -11.16
C GLY A 58 4.68 14.24 -9.77
N LYS A 59 3.86 14.09 -8.70
CA LYS A 59 4.34 13.95 -7.33
C LYS A 59 4.54 12.47 -6.95
N LEU A 60 5.26 12.24 -5.84
CA LEU A 60 5.56 10.92 -5.32
C LEU A 60 4.55 10.51 -4.25
N ALA A 61 4.00 9.29 -4.35
CA ALA A 61 3.28 8.63 -3.27
C ALA A 61 4.15 7.54 -2.64
N CYS A 62 4.24 7.51 -1.31
CA CYS A 62 4.93 6.47 -0.56
C CYS A 62 3.90 5.72 0.30
N LEU A 63 3.66 4.45 -0.01
CA LEU A 63 2.60 3.64 0.59
C LEU A 63 3.20 2.37 1.19
N VAL A 64 2.74 2.00 2.39
CA VAL A 64 3.02 0.70 3.02
C VAL A 64 1.91 -0.24 2.59
N CYS A 65 2.26 -1.38 1.98
CA CYS A 65 1.26 -2.27 1.37
C CYS A 65 1.50 -3.76 1.64
N ASP A 66 2.42 -4.11 2.52
CA ASP A 66 2.75 -5.50 2.89
C ASP A 66 1.67 -6.20 3.73
N ARG A 67 0.61 -5.48 4.12
CA ARG A 67 -0.54 -6.00 4.85
C ARG A 67 -1.83 -5.29 4.46
N ASP A 68 -2.97 -5.92 4.71
CA ASP A 68 -4.28 -5.30 4.55
C ASP A 68 -4.79 -4.78 5.91
N VAL A 69 -4.94 -3.45 6.00
CA VAL A 69 -5.50 -2.77 7.18
C VAL A 69 -6.99 -2.44 7.03
N THR A 70 -7.54 -2.64 5.84
CA THR A 70 -8.92 -2.23 5.50
C THR A 70 -9.91 -3.37 5.45
N GLY A 71 -9.43 -4.62 5.34
CA GLY A 71 -10.25 -5.80 5.09
C GLY A 71 -10.65 -5.99 3.61
N GLY A 72 -10.32 -5.03 2.74
CA GLY A 72 -10.60 -5.06 1.30
C GLY A 72 -9.38 -5.31 0.42
N GLY A 73 -8.30 -5.82 0.99
CA GLY A 73 -7.05 -6.09 0.28
C GLY A 73 -7.18 -7.12 -0.83
N MET A 74 -6.24 -7.10 -1.75
CA MET A 74 -6.12 -8.09 -2.82
C MET A 74 -5.50 -9.38 -2.30
N GLU A 75 -6.05 -10.52 -2.72
CA GLU A 75 -5.46 -11.83 -2.45
C GLU A 75 -4.19 -11.99 -3.30
N VAL A 76 -3.13 -12.44 -2.66
CA VAL A 76 -1.85 -12.78 -3.27
C VAL A 76 -1.36 -14.10 -2.70
N GLU A 77 -0.52 -14.82 -3.46
CA GLU A 77 0.31 -15.88 -2.93
C GLU A 77 1.56 -15.26 -2.30
N PHE A 78 1.80 -15.56 -1.02
CA PHE A 78 2.89 -15.00 -0.24
C PHE A 78 3.47 -16.06 0.68
N PHE A 79 4.75 -16.40 0.50
CA PHE A 79 5.42 -17.53 1.15
C PHE A 79 4.73 -18.90 0.94
N GLY A 80 4.05 -19.07 -0.20
CA GLY A 80 3.35 -20.31 -0.54
C GLY A 80 1.95 -20.43 0.04
N GLU A 81 1.46 -19.38 0.71
CA GLU A 81 0.12 -19.32 1.28
C GLU A 81 -0.67 -18.10 0.76
N LYS A 82 -1.99 -18.18 0.87
CA LYS A 82 -2.85 -17.03 0.55
C LYS A 82 -2.72 -15.95 1.61
N ALA A 83 -2.42 -14.74 1.18
CA ALA A 83 -2.34 -13.56 2.02
C ALA A 83 -3.14 -12.40 1.43
N ARG A 84 -3.41 -11.37 2.23
CA ARG A 84 -4.07 -10.15 1.75
C ARG A 84 -3.16 -8.95 1.91
N MET A 85 -2.95 -8.24 0.80
CA MET A 85 -2.15 -7.01 0.75
C MET A 85 -2.99 -5.84 0.23
N MET A 86 -2.62 -4.61 0.60
CA MET A 86 -3.30 -3.42 0.10
C MET A 86 -3.08 -3.26 -1.40
N GLY A 87 -4.17 -3.37 -2.17
CA GLY A 87 -4.14 -3.22 -3.64
C GLY A 87 -4.05 -1.79 -4.14
N GLY A 88 -4.15 -0.79 -3.26
CA GLY A 88 -4.15 0.63 -3.61
C GLY A 88 -2.99 1.09 -4.49
N PRO A 89 -1.73 0.72 -4.23
CA PRO A 89 -0.59 1.11 -5.06
C PRO A 89 -0.71 0.65 -6.52
N ALA A 90 -1.08 -0.62 -6.75
CA ALA A 90 -1.27 -1.14 -8.10
C ALA A 90 -2.48 -0.51 -8.79
N ALA A 91 -3.60 -0.34 -8.08
CA ALA A 91 -4.78 0.31 -8.64
C ALA A 91 -4.49 1.77 -9.05
N LEU A 92 -3.69 2.50 -8.27
CA LEU A 92 -3.23 3.86 -8.62
C LEU A 92 -2.35 3.84 -9.86
N ALA A 93 -1.40 2.90 -9.97
CA ALA A 93 -0.55 2.76 -11.14
C ALA A 93 -1.37 2.49 -12.41
N VAL A 94 -2.32 1.56 -12.35
CA VAL A 94 -3.23 1.26 -13.48
C VAL A 94 -4.07 2.48 -13.87
N GLN A 95 -4.59 3.22 -12.89
CA GLN A 95 -5.48 4.35 -13.16
C GLN A 95 -4.73 5.59 -13.68
N THR A 96 -3.53 5.84 -13.18
CA THR A 96 -2.82 7.12 -13.43
C THR A 96 -1.66 6.98 -14.40
N GLY A 97 -1.21 5.76 -14.70
CA GLY A 97 0.03 5.51 -15.46
C GLY A 97 1.30 5.80 -14.67
N ALA A 98 1.20 6.00 -13.35
CA ALA A 98 2.36 6.21 -12.50
C ALA A 98 3.17 4.92 -12.32
N ALA A 99 4.48 5.02 -12.30
CA ALA A 99 5.38 3.89 -12.06
C ALA A 99 5.18 3.28 -10.67
N LEU A 100 4.94 1.96 -10.59
CA LEU A 100 4.92 1.22 -9.34
C LEU A 100 6.31 0.63 -9.08
N MET A 101 7.00 1.16 -8.07
CA MET A 101 8.36 0.74 -7.72
C MET A 101 8.38 0.21 -6.27
N PRO A 102 8.49 -1.11 -6.07
CA PRO A 102 8.63 -1.69 -4.73
C PRO A 102 9.94 -1.28 -4.06
N VAL A 103 9.88 -1.05 -2.75
CA VAL A 103 11.05 -0.68 -1.96
C VAL A 103 11.15 -1.62 -0.77
N ILE A 104 12.32 -2.21 -0.58
CA ILE A 104 12.68 -3.02 0.57
C ILE A 104 13.62 -2.21 1.46
N LEU A 105 13.35 -2.25 2.76
CA LEU A 105 14.13 -1.55 3.77
C LEU A 105 14.65 -2.57 4.79
N TRP A 106 15.89 -2.36 5.28
CA TRP A 106 16.47 -3.17 6.35
C TRP A 106 17.39 -2.34 7.24
N PHE A 107 17.73 -2.85 8.40
CA PHE A 107 18.75 -2.28 9.26
C PHE A 107 20.13 -2.78 8.85
N GLU A 108 21.11 -1.88 8.73
CA GLU A 108 22.50 -2.18 8.39
C GLU A 108 23.41 -1.54 9.43
N GLY A 109 23.58 -2.21 10.58
CA GLY A 109 24.23 -1.64 11.75
C GLY A 109 23.47 -0.41 12.26
N ASP A 110 24.16 0.74 12.31
CA ASP A 110 23.57 2.02 12.72
C ASP A 110 22.89 2.77 11.56
N HIS A 111 22.79 2.18 10.39
CA HIS A 111 22.25 2.78 9.17
C HIS A 111 21.02 2.02 8.66
N TRP A 112 20.34 2.62 7.68
CA TRP A 112 19.27 2.00 6.94
C TRP A 112 19.77 1.60 5.55
N GLY A 113 19.58 0.34 5.19
CA GLY A 113 19.66 -0.13 3.82
C GLY A 113 18.33 0.05 3.12
N ALA A 114 18.36 0.37 1.84
CA ALA A 114 17.17 0.48 1.00
C ALA A 114 17.46 -0.04 -0.40
N HIS A 115 16.60 -0.88 -0.92
CA HIS A 115 16.63 -1.30 -2.32
C HIS A 115 15.34 -0.88 -3.03
N VAL A 116 15.48 -0.02 -4.04
CA VAL A 116 14.39 0.39 -4.92
C VAL A 116 14.43 -0.53 -6.14
N HIS A 117 13.39 -1.36 -6.29
CA HIS A 117 13.27 -2.25 -7.44
C HIS A 117 12.89 -1.50 -8.70
N ALA A 118 13.12 -2.12 -9.85
CA ALA A 118 12.60 -1.63 -11.12
C ALA A 118 11.08 -1.51 -11.09
N GLU A 119 10.56 -0.68 -11.98
CA GLU A 119 9.12 -0.53 -12.18
C GLU A 119 8.46 -1.86 -12.54
N ILE A 120 7.33 -2.14 -11.89
CA ILE A 120 6.43 -3.21 -12.30
C ILE A 120 5.50 -2.66 -13.39
N PRO A 121 5.63 -3.14 -14.64
CA PRO A 121 4.81 -2.63 -15.71
C PRO A 121 3.34 -3.04 -15.54
N VAL A 122 2.43 -2.18 -15.98
CA VAL A 122 1.02 -2.52 -16.09
C VAL A 122 0.86 -3.59 -17.19
N PRO A 123 0.25 -4.75 -16.92
CA PRO A 123 0.00 -5.76 -17.92
C PRO A 123 -0.84 -5.22 -19.10
N ALA A 124 -0.51 -5.63 -20.32
CA ALA A 124 -1.26 -5.22 -21.51
C ALA A 124 -2.65 -5.86 -21.59
N GLU A 125 -2.85 -7.00 -20.95
CA GLU A 125 -4.07 -7.79 -21.00
C GLU A 125 -4.85 -7.70 -19.69
N GLY A 126 -6.16 -7.97 -19.77
CA GLY A 126 -7.06 -8.00 -18.61
C GLY A 126 -7.71 -6.65 -18.31
N ASP A 127 -8.74 -6.70 -17.47
CA ASP A 127 -9.35 -5.49 -16.92
C ASP A 127 -8.48 -4.85 -15.82
N SER A 128 -8.82 -3.63 -15.40
CA SER A 128 -8.03 -2.89 -14.41
C SER A 128 -7.85 -3.64 -13.07
N LYS A 129 -8.82 -4.48 -12.68
CA LYS A 129 -8.74 -5.29 -11.46
C LYS A 129 -7.75 -6.44 -11.64
N GLN A 130 -7.78 -7.11 -12.78
CA GLN A 130 -6.86 -8.19 -13.13
C GLN A 130 -5.43 -7.67 -13.27
N GLN A 131 -5.25 -6.53 -13.92
CA GLN A 131 -3.96 -5.85 -14.05
C GLN A 131 -3.37 -5.50 -12.68
N ALA A 132 -4.16 -4.86 -11.80
CA ALA A 132 -3.73 -4.54 -10.46
C ALA A 132 -3.39 -5.78 -9.62
N ALA A 133 -4.17 -6.86 -9.73
CA ALA A 133 -3.91 -8.11 -9.03
C ALA A 133 -2.59 -8.75 -9.50
N ALA A 134 -2.32 -8.78 -10.80
CA ALA A 134 -1.07 -9.30 -11.35
C ALA A 134 0.14 -8.47 -10.90
N MET A 135 0.01 -7.15 -10.82
CA MET A 135 1.05 -6.26 -10.29
C MET A 135 1.30 -6.52 -8.80
N MET A 136 0.23 -6.64 -7.99
CA MET A 136 0.38 -6.93 -6.56
C MET A 136 1.01 -8.30 -6.29
N GLN A 137 0.75 -9.29 -7.14
CA GLN A 137 1.45 -10.59 -7.05
C GLN A 137 2.96 -10.44 -7.30
N GLN A 138 3.38 -9.55 -8.19
CA GLN A 138 4.80 -9.28 -8.38
C GLN A 138 5.39 -8.53 -7.19
N VAL A 139 4.67 -7.56 -6.60
CA VAL A 139 5.07 -6.89 -5.35
C VAL A 139 5.28 -7.91 -4.24
N ALA A 140 4.34 -8.85 -4.06
CA ALA A 140 4.43 -9.90 -3.04
C ALA A 140 5.70 -10.74 -3.19
N ARG A 141 6.05 -11.17 -4.41
CA ARG A 141 7.28 -11.93 -4.68
C ARG A 141 8.55 -11.15 -4.36
N LEU A 142 8.58 -9.86 -4.66
CA LEU A 142 9.73 -9.00 -4.33
C LEU A 142 9.84 -8.80 -2.81
N PHE A 143 8.71 -8.63 -2.12
CA PHE A 143 8.68 -8.56 -0.65
C PHE A 143 9.15 -9.87 -0.01
N GLU A 144 8.72 -11.03 -0.53
CA GLU A 144 9.25 -12.32 -0.06
C GLU A 144 10.77 -12.40 -0.15
N ALA A 145 11.33 -11.99 -1.29
CA ALA A 145 12.77 -12.02 -1.50
C ALA A 145 13.51 -11.11 -0.50
N GLY A 146 12.99 -9.90 -0.28
CA GLY A 146 13.54 -8.95 0.68
C GLY A 146 13.44 -9.44 2.12
N ILE A 147 12.28 -9.99 2.51
CA ILE A 147 12.07 -10.53 3.85
C ILE A 147 12.97 -11.75 4.09
N ARG A 148 13.15 -12.65 3.10
CA ARG A 148 14.08 -13.77 3.24
C ARG A 148 15.53 -13.32 3.43
N ALA A 149 15.92 -12.20 2.83
CA ALA A 149 17.26 -11.64 3.00
C ALA A 149 17.45 -10.99 4.39
N HIS A 150 16.40 -10.40 4.96
CA HIS A 150 16.42 -9.66 6.22
C HIS A 150 15.22 -10.01 7.12
N PRO A 151 15.03 -11.27 7.52
CA PRO A 151 13.81 -11.72 8.22
C PRO A 151 13.65 -11.07 9.59
N GLN A 152 14.74 -10.69 10.24
CA GLN A 152 14.75 -10.01 11.54
C GLN A 152 14.17 -8.58 11.47
N ASP A 153 14.06 -8.00 10.29
CA ASP A 153 13.63 -6.61 10.11
C ASP A 153 12.15 -6.49 9.69
N TRP A 154 11.48 -7.64 9.45
CA TRP A 154 10.06 -7.65 9.14
C TRP A 154 9.24 -7.96 10.39
N HIS A 155 8.72 -6.91 11.02
CA HIS A 155 7.91 -6.99 12.22
C HIS A 155 6.42 -6.99 11.89
N MET A 156 5.83 -8.17 11.69
CA MET A 156 4.42 -8.33 11.39
C MET A 156 3.66 -8.86 12.62
N LEU A 157 2.99 -7.96 13.33
CA LEU A 157 2.20 -8.28 14.54
C LEU A 157 0.72 -8.57 14.24
N GLN A 158 0.33 -8.57 12.98
CA GLN A 158 -1.05 -8.77 12.54
C GLN A 158 -1.14 -9.98 11.63
N CYS A 159 -2.31 -10.61 11.60
CA CYS A 159 -2.57 -11.71 10.70
C CYS A 159 -2.50 -11.23 9.24
N VAL A 160 -1.62 -11.80 8.46
CA VAL A 160 -1.41 -11.53 7.02
C VAL A 160 -2.00 -12.64 6.19
N PHE A 161 -1.83 -13.88 6.63
CA PHE A 161 -2.28 -15.06 5.90
C PHE A 161 -3.77 -15.28 6.07
N ALA A 162 -4.44 -15.68 5.00
CA ALA A 162 -5.89 -15.91 5.00
C ALA A 162 -6.32 -16.98 6.02
N ALA A 163 -5.47 -17.97 6.25
CA ALA A 163 -5.72 -19.04 7.22
C ALA A 163 -5.78 -18.55 8.68
N ASP A 164 -5.13 -17.43 8.98
CA ASP A 164 -5.07 -16.85 10.33
C ASP A 164 -6.16 -15.78 10.56
N LEU A 165 -6.88 -15.42 9.50
CA LEU A 165 -7.94 -14.41 9.60
C LEU A 165 -9.22 -15.04 10.14
N ASP A 166 -9.92 -14.28 11.01
CA ASP A 166 -11.25 -14.65 11.47
C ASP A 166 -12.21 -14.85 10.28
N PRO A 167 -12.87 -16.03 10.14
CA PRO A 167 -13.81 -16.29 9.06
C PRO A 167 -14.91 -15.24 8.90
N ALA A 168 -15.36 -14.63 10.00
CA ALA A 168 -16.36 -13.58 9.99
C ALA A 168 -15.81 -12.28 9.33
N ARG A 169 -14.53 -11.98 9.52
CA ARG A 169 -13.85 -10.86 8.86
C ARG A 169 -13.63 -11.11 7.37
N LEU A 170 -13.31 -12.34 6.99
CA LEU A 170 -13.17 -12.73 5.59
C LEU A 170 -14.51 -12.58 4.85
N ALA A 171 -15.58 -13.12 5.41
CA ALA A 171 -16.94 -13.02 4.84
C ALA A 171 -17.43 -11.57 4.71
N ALA A 172 -17.14 -10.72 5.71
CA ALA A 172 -17.47 -9.30 5.66
C ALA A 172 -16.69 -8.55 4.56
N ALA A 173 -15.42 -8.87 4.37
CA ALA A 173 -14.59 -8.28 3.32
C ALA A 173 -15.02 -8.70 1.91
N GLU A 174 -15.44 -9.96 1.74
CA GLU A 174 -15.99 -10.47 0.48
C GLU A 174 -17.33 -9.84 0.14
N SER A 175 -18.21 -9.66 1.13
CA SER A 175 -19.48 -8.94 0.99
C SER A 175 -19.29 -7.49 0.55
N ALA A 176 -18.35 -6.77 1.17
CA ALA A 176 -18.04 -5.39 0.84
C ALA A 176 -17.48 -5.25 -0.59
N ALA A 177 -16.67 -6.20 -1.03
CA ALA A 177 -16.13 -6.24 -2.39
C ALA A 177 -17.19 -6.59 -3.46
N GLY A 178 -18.28 -7.29 -3.07
CA GLY A 178 -19.41 -7.66 -3.93
C GLY A 178 -20.43 -6.56 -4.13
N THR A 179 -20.64 -5.69 -3.14
CA THR A 179 -21.65 -4.61 -3.20
C THR A 179 -21.27 -3.41 -4.07
N GLY A 180 -20.02 -3.26 -4.46
CA GLY A 180 -19.58 -2.24 -5.42
C GLY A 180 -20.01 -2.49 -6.87
N ARG A 181 -20.81 -3.53 -7.15
CA ARG A 181 -21.20 -3.96 -8.51
C ARG A 181 -22.59 -3.52 -8.99
N SER A 182 -23.40 -2.84 -8.18
CA SER A 182 -24.82 -2.61 -8.50
C SER A 182 -25.27 -1.15 -8.69
N GLU A 183 -24.39 -0.16 -8.68
CA GLU A 183 -24.78 1.24 -8.93
C GLU A 183 -24.02 1.86 -10.11
N GLY A 184 -24.24 1.34 -11.30
CA GLY A 184 -23.65 1.87 -12.54
C GLY A 184 -24.42 1.44 -13.78
N GLY A 185 -25.74 1.50 -13.73
CA GLY A 185 -26.59 1.13 -14.86
C GLY A 185 -27.94 1.83 -14.82
N SER A 186 -27.99 3.05 -15.28
CA SER A 186 -29.14 3.68 -15.97
C SER A 186 -28.72 5.00 -16.58
#